data_61d234493e9d38cf4887302d2c78209c
#
_entry.id   61d234493e9d38cf4887302d2c78209c
#
_cell.length_a   1.000
_cell.length_b   1.000
_cell.length_c   1.000
_cell.angle_alpha   90.00
_cell.angle_beta   90.00
_cell.angle_gamma   90.00
#
_symmetry.space_group_name_H-M   'P 1'
#
loop_
_entity.id
_entity.type
_entity.pdbx_description
1 polymer ?
#
loop_
_entity_poly.entity_id
_entity_poly.type
_entity_poly.pdbx_seq_one_letter_code
_entity_poly.pdbx_strand_id
1 'polypeptide(L)'
;HGRGRHQIGPLTVTVGDAFGLVTREVESSEQTSVIVLPRTVELASLAGDRSLVGVGGQQRAVATSGPDDVVARPYQPGDPLRRWHWKATAHRAEPMVRQEEAEAAPSLRIVLDTEPRVYDRAHFEFNVSAAASLLTHFAQAGLEVELVCGGFGLFSTQDLSSALVALALVEPGP
;
A
#
# COMPACT_ATOMS: atom_id res chain seq x y z
N HIS A 1 -8.45 1.96 -23.23
CA HIS A 1 -7.19 1.22 -23.08
C HIS A 1 -7.22 0.59 -21.70
N GLY A 2 -6.87 -0.69 -21.59
CA GLY A 2 -6.68 -1.37 -20.32
C GLY A 2 -5.42 -0.88 -19.62
N ARG A 3 -5.27 -1.17 -18.32
CA ARG A 3 -4.03 -0.95 -17.59
C ARG A 3 -2.88 -1.79 -18.17
N GLY A 4 -1.66 -1.43 -17.86
CA GLY A 4 -0.48 -2.19 -18.29
C GLY A 4 0.51 -1.39 -19.11
N ARG A 5 1.47 -2.09 -19.69
CA ARG A 5 2.48 -1.47 -20.56
C ARG A 5 1.97 -1.40 -22.00
N HIS A 6 1.96 -0.22 -22.55
CA HIS A 6 1.59 0.04 -23.93
C HIS A 6 2.76 0.67 -24.67
N GLN A 7 2.91 0.33 -25.95
CA GLN A 7 3.85 1.01 -26.85
C GLN A 7 3.11 2.03 -27.68
N ILE A 8 3.64 3.23 -27.75
CA ILE A 8 3.14 4.31 -28.58
C ILE A 8 4.17 4.55 -29.68
N GLY A 9 3.71 4.52 -30.91
CA GLY A 9 4.56 4.66 -32.09
C GLY A 9 4.55 3.39 -32.95
N PRO A 10 5.15 3.45 -34.13
CA PRO A 10 5.70 4.65 -34.79
C PRO A 10 4.64 5.70 -35.12
N LEU A 11 5.05 6.99 -35.18
CA LEU A 11 4.19 8.08 -35.56
C LEU A 11 4.24 8.24 -37.07
N THR A 12 3.10 8.15 -37.74
CA THR A 12 2.98 8.47 -39.17
C THR A 12 2.45 9.88 -39.33
N VAL A 13 3.19 10.73 -39.96
CA VAL A 13 2.80 12.11 -40.27
C VAL A 13 2.54 12.23 -41.78
N THR A 14 1.33 12.63 -42.13
CA THR A 14 0.97 12.93 -43.53
C THR A 14 1.12 14.42 -43.77
N VAL A 15 2.03 14.79 -44.66
CA VAL A 15 2.28 16.18 -45.07
C VAL A 15 1.74 16.37 -46.46
N GLY A 16 0.82 17.32 -46.60
CA GLY A 16 0.26 17.69 -47.89
C GLY A 16 0.73 19.10 -48.35
N ASP A 17 0.78 19.32 -49.63
CA ASP A 17 0.96 20.67 -50.19
C ASP A 17 -0.31 21.52 -50.00
N ALA A 18 -0.17 22.83 -50.11
CA ALA A 18 -1.26 23.79 -49.89
C ALA A 18 -2.42 23.63 -50.91
N PHE A 19 -2.19 22.97 -52.02
CA PHE A 19 -3.17 22.75 -53.08
C PHE A 19 -3.75 21.34 -53.09
N GLY A 20 -3.28 20.47 -52.20
CA GLY A 20 -3.74 19.08 -52.08
C GLY A 20 -3.33 18.18 -53.26
N LEU A 21 -2.34 18.60 -54.03
CA LEU A 21 -1.88 17.87 -55.23
C LEU A 21 -0.88 16.77 -54.88
N VAL A 22 -0.15 16.93 -53.80
CA VAL A 22 0.87 15.96 -53.34
C VAL A 22 0.72 15.72 -51.86
N THR A 23 0.71 14.48 -51.47
CA THR A 23 0.79 14.04 -50.07
C THR A 23 1.97 13.13 -49.91
N ARG A 24 2.68 13.29 -48.79
CA ARG A 24 3.79 12.43 -48.41
C ARG A 24 3.56 11.93 -46.97
N GLU A 25 3.68 10.65 -46.79
CA GLU A 25 3.72 10.04 -45.48
C GLU A 25 5.17 9.86 -45.03
N VAL A 26 5.44 10.32 -43.82
CA VAL A 26 6.73 10.16 -43.12
C VAL A 26 6.50 9.40 -41.81
N GLU A 27 7.12 8.27 -41.69
CA GLU A 27 7.03 7.44 -40.49
C GLU A 27 8.25 7.71 -39.60
N SER A 28 7.99 8.01 -38.31
CA SER A 28 9.04 8.09 -37.27
C SER A 28 9.38 6.71 -36.80
N SER A 29 10.66 6.42 -36.69
CA SER A 29 11.14 5.14 -36.11
C SER A 29 11.07 5.09 -34.59
N GLU A 30 10.72 6.20 -33.94
CA GLU A 30 10.70 6.28 -32.48
C GLU A 30 9.44 5.61 -31.91
N GLN A 31 9.67 4.73 -30.92
CA GLN A 31 8.62 4.11 -30.12
C GLN A 31 8.88 4.42 -28.65
N THR A 32 7.83 4.76 -27.93
CA THR A 32 7.90 5.04 -26.50
C THR A 32 6.96 4.10 -25.75
N SER A 33 7.44 3.54 -24.61
CA SER A 33 6.59 2.72 -23.74
C SER A 33 5.94 3.58 -22.68
N VAL A 34 4.62 3.41 -22.50
CA VAL A 34 3.83 4.08 -21.48
C VAL A 34 3.18 3.03 -20.58
N ILE A 35 3.17 3.28 -19.28
CA ILE A 35 2.44 2.45 -18.32
C ILE A 35 1.13 3.14 -17.99
N VAL A 36 0.03 2.47 -18.31
CA VAL A 36 -1.32 2.91 -17.95
C VAL A 36 -1.66 2.33 -16.58
N LEU A 37 -1.85 3.21 -15.61
CA LEU A 37 -2.20 2.84 -14.23
C LEU A 37 -3.64 2.28 -14.15
N PRO A 38 -3.95 1.48 -13.13
CA PRO A 38 -5.31 1.02 -12.92
C PRO A 38 -6.23 2.21 -12.60
N ARG A 39 -7.51 2.07 -12.95
CA ARG A 39 -8.53 3.07 -12.63
C ARG A 39 -8.68 3.14 -11.11
N THR A 40 -8.61 4.36 -10.56
CA THR A 40 -8.92 4.64 -9.16
C THR A 40 -10.28 5.34 -9.07
N VAL A 41 -11.03 5.02 -8.03
CA VAL A 41 -12.30 5.65 -7.70
C VAL A 41 -12.13 6.33 -6.34
N GLU A 42 -12.59 7.56 -6.24
CA GLU A 42 -12.62 8.26 -4.97
C GLU A 42 -13.59 7.55 -4.03
N LEU A 43 -13.08 7.09 -2.89
CA LEU A 43 -13.89 6.42 -1.88
C LEU A 43 -14.44 7.49 -0.93
N ALA A 44 -15.74 7.41 -0.63
CA ALA A 44 -16.31 8.23 0.42
C ALA A 44 -15.57 7.94 1.73
N SER A 45 -15.18 9.00 2.45
CA SER A 45 -14.56 8.84 3.76
C SER A 45 -15.47 7.98 4.63
N LEU A 46 -15.03 6.79 4.96
CA LEU A 46 -15.71 5.95 5.92
C LEU A 46 -15.63 6.67 7.25
N ALA A 47 -16.77 7.14 7.73
CA ALA A 47 -16.85 7.78 9.04
C ALA A 47 -16.29 6.81 10.08
N GLY A 48 -15.01 6.97 10.43
CA GLY A 48 -14.30 6.05 11.31
C GLY A 48 -12.99 5.48 10.78
N ASP A 49 -12.42 5.98 9.66
CA ASP A 49 -11.12 5.51 9.16
C ASP A 49 -10.05 5.46 10.26
N ARG A 50 -10.07 6.43 11.16
CA ARG A 50 -9.26 6.42 12.39
C ARG A 50 -9.73 5.40 13.42
N SER A 51 -11.02 5.06 13.44
CA SER A 51 -11.61 4.08 14.36
C SER A 51 -11.33 2.64 13.92
N LEU A 52 -11.34 2.37 12.62
CA LEU A 52 -10.97 1.05 12.07
C LEU A 52 -9.51 0.72 12.37
N VAL A 53 -8.65 1.71 12.30
CA VAL A 53 -7.22 1.56 12.63
C VAL A 53 -7.01 1.44 14.15
N GLY A 54 -7.79 2.20 14.96
CA GLY A 54 -7.71 2.13 16.42
C GLY A 54 -8.25 0.82 17.01
N VAL A 55 -9.34 0.28 16.43
CA VAL A 55 -9.98 -0.95 16.94
C VAL A 55 -9.11 -2.19 16.70
N GLY A 56 -8.42 -2.28 15.56
CA GLY A 56 -7.50 -3.40 15.29
C GLY A 56 -6.26 -3.39 16.19
N GLY A 57 -5.69 -2.21 16.45
CA GLY A 57 -4.56 -2.02 17.33
C GLY A 57 -4.92 -2.22 18.80
N GLN A 58 -6.04 -1.65 19.25
CA GLN A 58 -6.51 -1.80 20.62
C GLN A 58 -7.02 -3.22 20.91
N GLN A 59 -7.71 -3.89 19.99
CA GLN A 59 -8.14 -5.27 20.21
C GLN A 59 -6.97 -6.25 20.27
N ARG A 60 -5.90 -6.04 19.53
CA ARG A 60 -4.70 -6.87 19.65
C ARG A 60 -3.95 -6.60 20.96
N ALA A 61 -3.88 -5.33 21.38
CA ALA A 61 -3.32 -4.98 22.69
C ALA A 61 -4.18 -5.48 23.85
N VAL A 62 -5.52 -5.43 23.72
CA VAL A 62 -6.47 -5.90 24.76
C VAL A 62 -6.59 -7.43 24.77
N ALA A 63 -6.41 -8.12 23.65
CA ALA A 63 -6.47 -9.58 23.61
C ALA A 63 -5.19 -10.27 24.10
N THR A 64 -4.06 -9.54 24.18
CA THR A 64 -2.76 -10.13 24.59
C THR A 64 -2.26 -9.60 25.91
N SER A 65 -2.80 -8.48 26.42
CA SER A 65 -2.35 -7.86 27.68
C SER A 65 -3.54 -7.58 28.56
N GLY A 66 -3.69 -8.41 29.61
CA GLY A 66 -4.46 -7.98 30.77
C GLY A 66 -3.82 -6.71 31.37
N PRO A 67 -4.50 -5.98 32.25
CA PRO A 67 -3.96 -4.76 32.88
C PRO A 67 -2.63 -4.98 33.61
N ASP A 68 -2.17 -6.21 33.71
CA ASP A 68 -0.94 -6.64 34.37
C ASP A 68 0.23 -7.01 33.44
N ASP A 69 0.02 -7.07 32.10
CA ASP A 69 1.05 -7.50 31.12
C ASP A 69 1.78 -6.31 30.45
N VAL A 70 2.16 -5.33 31.27
CA VAL A 70 3.12 -4.32 30.81
C VAL A 70 4.50 -4.99 30.76
N VAL A 71 5.09 -5.10 29.59
CA VAL A 71 6.46 -5.62 29.43
C VAL A 71 7.39 -4.76 30.28
N ALA A 72 7.94 -5.37 31.33
CA ALA A 72 8.89 -4.71 32.20
C ALA A 72 10.30 -5.17 31.84
N ARG A 73 11.22 -4.22 31.63
CA ARG A 73 12.65 -4.48 31.45
C ARG A 73 13.46 -4.07 32.68
N PRO A 74 14.64 -4.61 32.88
CA PRO A 74 15.56 -4.14 33.93
C PRO A 74 15.87 -2.65 33.74
N TYR A 75 15.97 -1.95 34.86
CA TYR A 75 16.36 -0.52 34.89
C TYR A 75 17.76 -0.34 34.34
N GLN A 76 17.93 0.69 33.52
CA GLN A 76 19.24 1.17 33.07
C GLN A 76 19.52 2.58 33.60
N PRO A 77 20.76 2.91 33.92
CA PRO A 77 21.13 4.28 34.33
C PRO A 77 20.69 5.30 33.27
N GLY A 78 19.82 6.24 33.69
CA GLY A 78 19.24 7.24 32.79
C GLY A 78 17.74 7.09 32.56
N ASP A 79 17.16 5.98 32.93
CA ASP A 79 15.71 5.80 32.84
C ASP A 79 14.97 6.69 33.87
N PRO A 80 13.86 7.34 33.45
CA PRO A 80 13.11 8.19 34.36
C PRO A 80 12.40 7.36 35.43
N LEU A 81 12.60 7.70 36.70
CA LEU A 81 12.05 6.99 37.86
C LEU A 81 10.52 6.94 37.87
N ARG A 82 9.83 7.86 37.19
CA ARG A 82 8.37 7.85 37.04
C ARG A 82 7.83 6.62 36.29
N ARG A 83 8.70 5.92 35.52
CA ARG A 83 8.36 4.70 34.77
C ARG A 83 8.64 3.41 35.56
N TRP A 84 8.96 3.53 36.83
CA TRP A 84 9.25 2.40 37.67
C TRP A 84 8.04 1.47 37.83
N HIS A 85 8.23 0.19 37.56
CA HIS A 85 7.18 -0.82 37.69
C HIS A 85 7.28 -1.55 39.02
N TRP A 86 6.71 -0.98 40.09
CA TRP A 86 6.84 -1.46 41.45
C TRP A 86 6.44 -2.94 41.63
N LYS A 87 5.38 -3.40 40.96
CA LYS A 87 4.90 -4.78 41.05
C LYS A 87 5.94 -5.75 40.45
N ALA A 88 6.52 -5.48 39.28
CA ALA A 88 7.56 -6.31 38.68
C ALA A 88 8.86 -6.26 39.48
N THR A 89 9.23 -5.09 40.02
CA THR A 89 10.38 -4.93 40.91
C THR A 89 10.24 -5.77 42.17
N ALA A 90 9.06 -5.80 42.80
CA ALA A 90 8.80 -6.61 43.96
C ALA A 90 8.88 -8.11 43.68
N HIS A 91 8.44 -8.56 42.51
CA HIS A 91 8.47 -9.97 42.12
C HIS A 91 9.86 -10.46 41.71
N ARG A 92 10.67 -9.61 41.09
CA ARG A 92 11.98 -9.99 40.54
C ARG A 92 13.15 -9.61 41.44
N ALA A 93 12.87 -8.84 42.50
CA ALA A 93 13.89 -8.27 43.42
C ALA A 93 14.94 -7.40 42.70
N GLU A 94 14.67 -6.96 41.48
CA GLU A 94 15.51 -6.08 40.65
C GLU A 94 14.69 -4.88 40.21
N PRO A 95 15.29 -3.68 40.11
CA PRO A 95 14.60 -2.50 39.60
C PRO A 95 14.08 -2.71 38.16
N MET A 96 12.78 -2.64 38.00
CA MET A 96 12.12 -2.83 36.70
C MET A 96 11.43 -1.54 36.24
N VAL A 97 11.53 -1.25 34.95
CA VAL A 97 10.92 -0.08 34.31
C VAL A 97 9.90 -0.55 33.29
N ARG A 98 8.78 0.16 33.19
CA ARG A 98 7.81 -0.04 32.11
C ARG A 98 8.48 0.25 30.79
N GLN A 99 8.52 -0.74 29.92
CA GLN A 99 8.86 -0.55 28.52
C GLN A 99 7.59 -0.04 27.84
N GLU A 100 7.60 1.23 27.40
CA GLU A 100 6.63 1.65 26.40
C GLU A 100 7.05 0.95 25.09
N GLU A 101 6.27 -0.02 24.64
CA GLU A 101 6.29 -0.37 23.23
C GLU A 101 5.94 0.93 22.49
N ALA A 102 6.84 1.38 21.62
CA ALA A 102 6.48 2.42 20.66
C ALA A 102 5.20 1.94 20.00
N GLU A 103 4.10 2.68 20.15
CA GLU A 103 2.87 2.38 19.44
C GLU A 103 3.27 2.22 17.97
N ALA A 104 3.27 0.99 17.47
CA ALA A 104 3.51 0.75 16.06
C ALA A 104 2.44 1.56 15.32
N ALA A 105 2.89 2.44 14.44
CA ALA A 105 1.97 3.21 13.61
C ALA A 105 0.97 2.22 13.00
N PRO A 106 -0.32 2.53 13.05
CA PRO A 106 -1.32 1.62 12.53
C PRO A 106 -1.00 1.30 11.07
N SER A 107 -0.63 0.08 10.80
CA SER A 107 -0.32 -0.41 9.46
C SER A 107 -1.48 -1.23 8.92
N LEU A 108 -1.84 -0.98 7.68
CA LEU A 108 -2.90 -1.65 6.97
C LEU A 108 -2.27 -2.50 5.87
N ARG A 109 -2.74 -3.73 5.70
CA ARG A 109 -2.22 -4.60 4.63
C ARG A 109 -3.32 -4.92 3.64
N ILE A 110 -3.07 -4.62 2.37
CA ILE A 110 -3.91 -4.98 1.24
C ILE A 110 -3.26 -6.19 0.56
N VAL A 111 -3.99 -7.29 0.46
CA VAL A 111 -3.53 -8.50 -0.24
C VAL A 111 -4.37 -8.67 -1.49
N LEU A 112 -3.73 -8.62 -2.65
CA LEU A 112 -4.35 -8.91 -3.93
C LEU A 112 -4.06 -10.37 -4.29
N ASP A 113 -5.12 -11.18 -4.29
CA ASP A 113 -5.04 -12.56 -4.76
C ASP A 113 -4.95 -12.58 -6.29
N THR A 114 -3.96 -13.28 -6.81
CA THR A 114 -3.69 -13.39 -8.25
C THR A 114 -3.97 -14.80 -8.79
N GLU A 115 -4.57 -15.71 -7.99
CA GLU A 115 -4.85 -17.06 -8.45
C GLU A 115 -5.94 -17.07 -9.53
N PRO A 116 -5.65 -17.62 -10.74
CA PRO A 116 -6.58 -17.58 -11.88
C PRO A 116 -7.80 -18.47 -11.70
N ARG A 117 -7.77 -19.39 -10.74
CA ARG A 117 -8.87 -20.36 -10.50
C ARG A 117 -10.08 -19.74 -9.80
N VAL A 118 -9.93 -18.57 -9.23
CA VAL A 118 -10.95 -17.95 -8.37
C VAL A 118 -11.73 -16.86 -9.10
N TYR A 119 -11.12 -16.21 -10.09
CA TYR A 119 -11.69 -15.04 -10.73
C TYR A 119 -11.62 -15.10 -12.25
N ASP A 120 -12.67 -14.65 -12.93
CA ASP A 120 -12.59 -14.31 -14.33
C ASP A 120 -11.81 -12.99 -14.51
N ARG A 121 -11.44 -12.69 -15.75
CA ARG A 121 -10.65 -11.49 -16.05
C ARG A 121 -11.32 -10.18 -15.61
N ALA A 122 -12.66 -10.12 -15.70
CA ALA A 122 -13.41 -8.91 -15.32
C ALA A 122 -13.38 -8.68 -13.80
N HIS A 123 -13.54 -9.73 -13.02
CA HIS A 123 -13.41 -9.68 -11.57
C HIS A 123 -11.97 -9.35 -11.13
N PHE A 124 -10.98 -9.91 -11.82
CA PHE A 124 -9.59 -9.59 -11.53
C PHE A 124 -9.28 -8.09 -11.75
N GLU A 125 -9.73 -7.52 -12.89
CA GLU A 125 -9.58 -6.08 -13.18
C GLU A 125 -10.32 -5.21 -12.16
N PHE A 126 -11.48 -5.64 -11.69
CA PHE A 126 -12.21 -4.97 -10.61
C PHE A 126 -11.41 -5.00 -9.31
N ASN A 127 -10.85 -6.15 -8.92
CA ASN A 127 -10.04 -6.29 -7.71
C ASN A 127 -8.78 -5.43 -7.75
N VAL A 128 -8.12 -5.34 -8.90
CA VAL A 128 -6.96 -4.45 -9.09
C VAL A 128 -7.36 -2.99 -8.94
N SER A 129 -8.48 -2.57 -9.54
CA SER A 129 -9.02 -1.21 -9.41
C SER A 129 -9.41 -0.89 -7.96
N ALA A 130 -10.02 -1.85 -7.27
CA ALA A 130 -10.38 -1.72 -5.85
C ALA A 130 -9.14 -1.58 -4.96
N ALA A 131 -8.11 -2.43 -5.17
CA ALA A 131 -6.85 -2.36 -4.44
C ALA A 131 -6.14 -1.01 -4.66
N ALA A 132 -6.09 -0.51 -5.91
CA ALA A 132 -5.52 0.80 -6.24
C ALA A 132 -6.29 1.94 -5.56
N SER A 133 -7.63 1.87 -5.52
CA SER A 133 -8.49 2.86 -4.89
C SER A 133 -8.29 2.90 -3.37
N LEU A 134 -8.27 1.73 -2.72
CA LEU A 134 -8.02 1.60 -1.28
C LEU A 134 -6.61 2.11 -0.91
N LEU A 135 -5.60 1.71 -1.69
CA LEU A 135 -4.22 2.14 -1.47
C LEU A 135 -4.10 3.67 -1.55
N THR A 136 -4.70 4.29 -2.56
CA THR A 136 -4.68 5.74 -2.75
C THR A 136 -5.44 6.45 -1.64
N HIS A 137 -6.62 5.95 -1.26
CA HIS A 137 -7.46 6.51 -0.20
C HIS A 137 -6.74 6.52 1.15
N PHE A 138 -6.18 5.40 1.57
CA PHE A 138 -5.49 5.30 2.86
C PHE A 138 -4.15 6.04 2.86
N ALA A 139 -3.44 6.08 1.74
CA ALA A 139 -2.26 6.91 1.61
C ALA A 139 -2.58 8.41 1.78
N GLN A 140 -3.68 8.89 1.19
CA GLN A 140 -4.15 10.27 1.38
C GLN A 140 -4.61 10.54 2.81
N ALA A 141 -5.14 9.54 3.51
CA ALA A 141 -5.48 9.63 4.92
C ALA A 141 -4.24 9.63 5.86
N GLY A 142 -3.03 9.49 5.31
CA GLY A 142 -1.77 9.46 6.07
C GLY A 142 -1.51 8.15 6.80
N LEU A 143 -2.16 7.07 6.37
CA LEU A 143 -1.95 5.74 6.94
C LEU A 143 -0.82 5.01 6.20
N GLU A 144 -0.06 4.22 6.94
CA GLU A 144 0.92 3.33 6.35
C GLU A 144 0.22 2.07 5.85
N VAL A 145 0.30 1.82 4.54
CA VAL A 145 -0.34 0.67 3.90
C VAL A 145 0.72 -0.17 3.21
N GLU A 146 0.67 -1.46 3.46
CA GLU A 146 1.44 -2.46 2.76
C GLU A 146 0.57 -3.11 1.68
N LEU A 147 1.05 -3.14 0.44
CA LEU A 147 0.43 -3.87 -0.66
C LEU A 147 1.21 -5.16 -0.91
N VAL A 148 0.51 -6.29 -0.89
CA VAL A 148 1.03 -7.60 -1.29
C VAL A 148 0.28 -8.03 -2.54
N CYS A 149 0.96 -8.20 -3.65
CA CYS A 149 0.38 -8.69 -4.89
C CYS A 149 1.26 -9.74 -5.54
N GLY A 150 0.78 -10.97 -5.61
CA GLY A 150 1.37 -12.11 -6.32
C GLY A 150 2.91 -12.11 -6.33
N GLY A 151 3.54 -12.35 -7.45
CA GLY A 151 5.00 -12.39 -7.60
C GLY A 151 5.74 -11.05 -7.48
N PHE A 152 5.07 -9.92 -7.20
CA PHE A 152 5.68 -8.60 -7.12
C PHE A 152 6.15 -8.19 -5.71
N GLY A 153 5.88 -8.99 -4.69
CA GLY A 153 6.37 -8.73 -3.33
C GLY A 153 5.55 -7.71 -2.53
N LEU A 154 6.22 -7.03 -1.60
CA LEU A 154 5.64 -6.10 -0.65
C LEU A 154 5.97 -4.66 -1.07
N PHE A 155 4.95 -3.80 -1.16
CA PHE A 155 5.08 -2.37 -1.40
C PHE A 155 4.50 -1.58 -0.23
N SER A 156 5.14 -0.46 0.13
CA SER A 156 4.67 0.46 1.17
C SER A 156 4.09 1.73 0.54
N THR A 157 3.19 2.41 1.26
CA THR A 157 2.68 3.75 0.87
C THR A 157 3.76 4.82 0.79
N GLN A 158 4.94 4.59 1.33
CA GLN A 158 6.09 5.49 1.15
C GLN A 158 6.50 5.60 -0.33
N ASP A 159 6.19 4.59 -1.14
CA ASP A 159 6.37 4.58 -2.59
C ASP A 159 5.06 4.20 -3.31
N LEU A 160 4.06 5.07 -3.17
CA LEU A 160 2.73 4.89 -3.78
C LEU A 160 2.82 4.72 -5.30
N SER A 161 3.74 5.43 -5.95
CA SER A 161 3.92 5.36 -7.40
C SER A 161 4.38 3.97 -7.84
N SER A 162 5.35 3.37 -7.17
CA SER A 162 5.82 2.01 -7.46
C SER A 162 4.73 0.98 -7.18
N ALA A 163 3.94 1.14 -6.13
CA ALA A 163 2.83 0.25 -5.84
C ALA A 163 1.74 0.30 -6.92
N LEU A 164 1.40 1.50 -7.42
CA LEU A 164 0.44 1.66 -8.53
C LEU A 164 0.99 1.09 -9.84
N VAL A 165 2.28 1.24 -10.11
CA VAL A 165 2.95 0.62 -11.27
C VAL A 165 2.94 -0.90 -11.16
N ALA A 166 3.18 -1.46 -9.98
CA ALA A 166 3.08 -2.90 -9.75
C ALA A 166 1.66 -3.41 -10.03
N LEU A 167 0.63 -2.70 -9.54
CA LEU A 167 -0.77 -3.01 -9.83
C LEU A 167 -1.11 -2.85 -11.32
N ALA A 168 -0.45 -1.94 -12.05
CA ALA A 168 -0.62 -1.81 -13.49
C ALA A 168 -0.08 -3.02 -14.25
N LEU A 169 1.00 -3.63 -13.78
CA LEU A 169 1.72 -4.71 -14.44
C LEU A 169 1.34 -6.11 -13.95
N VAL A 170 0.60 -6.20 -12.82
CA VAL A 170 0.20 -7.50 -12.29
C VAL A 170 -0.78 -8.19 -13.25
N GLU A 171 -0.52 -9.46 -13.54
CA GLU A 171 -1.38 -10.33 -14.31
C GLU A 171 -1.92 -11.45 -13.40
N PRO A 172 -3.08 -12.05 -13.75
CA PRO A 172 -3.50 -13.26 -13.07
C PRO A 172 -2.40 -14.31 -13.24
N GLY A 173 -2.04 -14.99 -12.15
CA GLY A 173 -1.02 -16.02 -12.16
C GLY A 173 -1.33 -17.14 -13.15
N PRO A 174 -0.37 -17.97 -13.53
CA PRO A 174 -0.56 -19.09 -14.46
C PRO A 174 -1.45 -20.20 -13.89
#